data_864e8e917c56c3d7d49d0a48cb9adab0
#
_entry.id   864e8e917c56c3d7d49d0a48cb9adab0
#
_cell.length_a   1.000
_cell.length_b   1.000
_cell.length_c   1.000
_cell.angle_alpha   90.00
_cell.angle_beta   90.00
_cell.angle_gamma   90.00
#
_symmetry.space_group_name_H-M   'P 1'
#
loop_
_entity.id
_entity.type
_entity.pdbx_description
1 polymer ?
#
loop_
_entity_poly.entity_id
_entity_poly.type
_entity_poly.pdbx_seq_one_letter_code
_entity_poly.pdbx_strand_id
1 'polypeptide(L)'
;PSQFQRWYHQAGTPMVTVQSQWDGAEGRLTLELQQVTPPTPGQAQKQPLVIPLLWALIGSDGRLGEERLLVLDQAEQTLVVEGLPVAEPPPALSLFRQFSAPVHWQAHQGDDALFTLFAHDDDAFARWDAGQQLWRRLLLARANGSGDAALERRMVTALSVLLGPDGESDPAVLATLLGFPGAAELEGLQAEADPPALYRAACALRSALGTALAPLLQRRLAEVASGLARPWPEGQGERQLTALIWSW
;
A
#
# COMPACT_ATOMS: atom_id res chain seq x y z
N PRO A 1 11.51 28.51 4.17
CA PRO A 1 12.01 28.02 5.47
C PRO A 1 10.98 28.18 6.60
N SER A 2 10.30 29.34 6.72
CA SER A 2 9.35 29.60 7.81
C SER A 2 8.15 28.68 7.81
N GLN A 3 7.59 28.32 6.65
CA GLN A 3 6.46 27.42 6.55
C GLN A 3 6.83 25.97 6.95
N PHE A 4 8.04 25.50 6.62
CA PHE A 4 8.51 24.19 7.03
C PHE A 4 8.65 24.06 8.56
N GLN A 5 8.94 25.16 9.27
CA GLN A 5 9.01 25.17 10.73
C GLN A 5 7.69 24.82 11.41
N ARG A 6 6.55 24.88 10.70
CA ARG A 6 5.24 24.45 11.21
C ARG A 6 5.23 22.98 11.64
N TRP A 7 6.06 22.13 11.03
CA TRP A 7 6.21 20.73 11.44
C TRP A 7 6.70 20.59 12.89
N TYR A 8 7.43 21.58 13.40
CA TYR A 8 7.92 21.59 14.78
C TYR A 8 6.97 22.29 15.76
N HIS A 9 6.05 23.10 15.26
CA HIS A 9 5.20 23.95 16.09
C HIS A 9 3.72 23.56 16.06
N GLN A 10 3.30 22.75 15.10
CA GLN A 10 1.94 22.22 15.02
C GLN A 10 1.91 20.74 15.42
N ALA A 11 1.07 20.40 16.39
CA ALA A 11 0.80 19.03 16.77
C ALA A 11 -0.23 18.39 15.83
N GLY A 12 -0.23 17.07 15.74
CA GLY A 12 -1.14 16.28 14.91
C GLY A 12 -0.56 15.90 13.56
N THR A 13 -1.07 14.80 13.00
CA THR A 13 -0.67 14.29 11.68
C THR A 13 -1.61 14.84 10.61
N PRO A 14 -1.11 15.44 9.52
CA PRO A 14 -1.95 15.92 8.44
C PRO A 14 -2.59 14.74 7.69
N MET A 15 -3.83 14.96 7.25
CA MET A 15 -4.53 14.12 6.28
C MET A 15 -4.42 14.77 4.91
N VAL A 16 -3.98 14.01 3.92
CA VAL A 16 -3.94 14.44 2.51
C VAL A 16 -4.95 13.63 1.72
N THR A 17 -5.85 14.32 1.03
CA THR A 17 -6.78 13.71 0.08
C THR A 17 -6.30 14.00 -1.33
N VAL A 18 -6.24 12.97 -2.16
CA VAL A 18 -5.82 13.08 -3.56
C VAL A 18 -6.93 12.54 -4.45
N GLN A 19 -7.39 13.38 -5.38
CA GLN A 19 -8.24 12.98 -6.48
C GLN A 19 -7.44 13.05 -7.77
N SER A 20 -7.56 12.05 -8.62
CA SER A 20 -6.84 11.98 -9.88
C SER A 20 -7.79 11.81 -11.05
N GLN A 21 -7.50 12.49 -12.15
CA GLN A 21 -8.21 12.34 -13.41
C GLN A 21 -7.19 12.11 -14.52
N TRP A 22 -7.35 11.00 -15.24
CA TRP A 22 -6.51 10.62 -16.37
C TRP A 22 -7.25 10.85 -17.69
N ASP A 23 -6.63 11.61 -18.58
CA ASP A 23 -7.04 11.76 -19.98
C ASP A 23 -6.05 11.00 -20.86
N GLY A 24 -6.42 9.77 -21.22
CA GLY A 24 -5.56 8.88 -22.01
C GLY A 24 -5.32 9.37 -23.43
N ALA A 25 -6.27 10.12 -24.02
CA ALA A 25 -6.15 10.63 -25.38
C ALA A 25 -5.12 11.77 -25.48
N GLU A 26 -5.05 12.60 -24.45
CA GLU A 26 -4.13 13.74 -24.39
C GLU A 26 -2.85 13.44 -23.59
N GLY A 27 -2.74 12.27 -22.96
CA GLY A 27 -1.62 11.96 -22.07
C GLY A 27 -1.52 12.97 -20.92
N ARG A 28 -2.68 13.32 -20.33
CA ARG A 28 -2.78 14.34 -19.30
C ARG A 28 -3.28 13.73 -17.97
N LEU A 29 -2.58 14.07 -16.90
CA LEU A 29 -2.98 13.77 -15.53
C LEU A 29 -3.32 15.06 -14.79
N THR A 30 -4.49 15.11 -14.19
CA THR A 30 -4.86 16.16 -13.24
C THR A 30 -4.92 15.56 -11.83
N LEU A 31 -4.22 16.19 -10.88
CA LEU A 31 -4.26 15.84 -9.46
C LEU A 31 -4.85 17.02 -8.69
N GLU A 32 -5.91 16.76 -7.95
CA GLU A 32 -6.48 17.70 -6.98
C GLU A 32 -6.10 17.20 -5.57
N LEU A 33 -5.38 18.02 -4.84
CA LEU A 33 -4.84 17.70 -3.53
C LEU A 33 -5.42 18.64 -2.48
N GLN A 34 -5.79 18.08 -1.34
CA GLN A 34 -6.22 18.82 -0.16
C GLN A 34 -5.48 18.31 1.06
N GLN A 35 -5.00 19.22 1.92
CA GLN A 35 -4.41 18.87 3.20
C GLN A 35 -5.17 19.48 4.36
N VAL A 36 -5.42 18.71 5.41
CA VAL A 36 -6.04 19.13 6.66
C VAL A 36 -5.31 18.52 7.83
N THR A 37 -4.85 19.34 8.77
CA THR A 37 -4.37 18.83 10.06
C THR A 37 -5.48 19.00 11.09
N PRO A 38 -5.97 17.92 11.73
CA PRO A 38 -7.06 18.01 12.71
C PRO A 38 -6.70 18.89 13.89
N PRO A 39 -7.69 19.58 14.50
CA PRO A 39 -7.48 20.31 15.75
C PRO A 39 -6.93 19.41 16.84
N THR A 40 -6.05 19.97 17.69
CA THR A 40 -5.51 19.29 18.87
C THR A 40 -5.68 20.18 20.10
N PRO A 41 -5.63 19.63 21.33
CA PRO A 41 -5.73 20.43 22.55
C PRO A 41 -4.71 21.58 22.55
N GLY A 42 -5.21 22.81 22.76
CA GLY A 42 -4.38 24.03 22.70
C GLY A 42 -4.06 24.57 21.30
N GLN A 43 -4.43 23.85 20.24
CA GLN A 43 -4.19 24.24 18.84
C GLN A 43 -5.40 23.95 17.97
N ALA A 44 -6.47 24.73 18.14
CA ALA A 44 -7.72 24.56 17.40
C ALA A 44 -7.59 24.93 15.91
N GLN A 45 -6.74 25.90 15.58
CA GLN A 45 -6.48 26.31 14.20
C GLN A 45 -5.14 25.80 13.71
N LYS A 46 -5.13 25.24 12.50
CA LYS A 46 -3.94 24.71 11.86
C LYS A 46 -3.68 25.43 10.54
N GLN A 47 -2.43 25.55 10.21
CA GLN A 47 -1.99 26.13 8.94
C GLN A 47 -1.45 25.02 8.02
N PRO A 48 -1.54 25.16 6.69
CA PRO A 48 -0.98 24.19 5.76
C PRO A 48 0.50 23.95 6.01
N LEU A 49 0.89 22.67 5.97
CA LEU A 49 2.29 22.24 6.08
C LEU A 49 2.96 22.21 4.70
N VAL A 50 4.26 22.12 4.65
CA VAL A 50 5.01 21.80 3.44
C VAL A 50 5.18 20.30 3.38
N ILE A 51 4.47 19.64 2.48
CA ILE A 51 4.41 18.18 2.35
C ILE A 51 5.05 17.78 1.02
N PRO A 52 6.26 17.17 1.03
CA PRO A 52 6.83 16.59 -0.16
C PRO A 52 6.07 15.30 -0.53
N LEU A 53 5.63 15.19 -1.76
CA LEU A 53 4.93 14.04 -2.30
C LEU A 53 5.68 13.53 -3.53
N LEU A 54 6.38 12.41 -3.37
CA LEU A 54 6.96 11.68 -4.50
C LEU A 54 5.87 10.82 -5.13
N TRP A 55 5.77 10.88 -6.46
CA TRP A 55 4.76 10.13 -7.20
C TRP A 55 5.30 9.62 -8.54
N ALA A 56 4.68 8.57 -9.05
CA ALA A 56 4.96 8.01 -10.36
C ALA A 56 3.70 7.38 -10.97
N LEU A 57 3.74 7.09 -12.26
CA LEU A 57 2.75 6.28 -12.95
C LEU A 57 3.28 4.87 -13.14
N ILE A 58 2.46 3.87 -12.87
CA ILE A 58 2.81 2.46 -12.97
C ILE A 58 1.86 1.78 -13.96
N GLY A 59 2.44 1.15 -14.98
CA GLY A 59 1.72 0.30 -15.93
C GLY A 59 1.92 -1.19 -15.64
N SER A 60 1.46 -2.04 -16.55
CA SER A 60 1.62 -3.51 -16.47
C SER A 60 3.08 -3.98 -16.52
N ASP A 61 3.96 -3.18 -17.11
CA ASP A 61 5.37 -3.49 -17.30
C ASP A 61 6.28 -2.72 -16.34
N GLY A 62 5.71 -2.08 -15.32
CA GLY A 62 6.41 -1.27 -14.33
C GLY A 62 6.21 0.24 -14.52
N ARG A 63 7.16 1.01 -14.03
CA ARG A 63 7.05 2.47 -13.99
C ARG A 63 7.08 3.10 -15.39
N LEU A 64 6.13 3.99 -15.63
CA LEU A 64 6.02 4.79 -16.85
C LEU A 64 6.67 6.16 -16.66
N GLY A 65 7.84 6.36 -17.21
CA GLY A 65 8.60 7.61 -17.10
C GLY A 65 9.32 7.76 -15.76
N GLU A 66 9.56 9.01 -15.36
CA GLU A 66 10.33 9.34 -14.18
C GLU A 66 9.45 9.53 -12.94
N GLU A 67 10.03 9.24 -11.78
CA GLU A 67 9.48 9.65 -10.49
C GLU A 67 9.52 11.18 -10.38
N ARG A 68 8.48 11.78 -9.84
CA ARG A 68 8.33 13.23 -9.76
C ARG A 68 8.05 13.67 -8.33
N LEU A 69 8.57 14.84 -7.98
CA LEU A 69 8.29 15.49 -6.70
C LEU A 69 7.25 16.60 -6.89
N LEU A 70 6.17 16.52 -6.12
CA LEU A 70 5.25 17.62 -5.86
C LEU A 70 5.48 18.13 -4.44
N VAL A 71 5.45 19.43 -4.26
CA VAL A 71 5.42 20.05 -2.92
C VAL A 71 4.03 20.63 -2.70
N LEU A 72 3.27 20.01 -1.79
CA LEU A 72 1.96 20.52 -1.36
C LEU A 72 2.18 21.46 -0.18
N ASP A 73 2.04 22.77 -0.42
CA ASP A 73 2.27 23.83 0.59
C ASP A 73 1.05 24.70 0.84
N GLN A 74 -0.06 24.44 0.12
CA GLN A 74 -1.35 25.09 0.28
C GLN A 74 -2.38 24.12 0.84
N ALA A 75 -3.49 24.64 1.37
CA ALA A 75 -4.59 23.80 1.85
C ALA A 75 -5.20 22.98 0.71
N GLU A 76 -5.28 23.58 -0.48
CA GLU A 76 -5.75 22.96 -1.71
C GLU A 76 -4.79 23.32 -2.85
N GLN A 77 -4.48 22.36 -3.70
CA GLN A 77 -3.59 22.56 -4.82
C GLN A 77 -3.98 21.65 -5.98
N THR A 78 -3.97 22.18 -7.20
CA THR A 78 -4.16 21.38 -8.41
C THR A 78 -2.85 21.33 -9.18
N LEU A 79 -2.48 20.12 -9.61
CA LEU A 79 -1.37 19.87 -10.53
C LEU A 79 -1.91 19.30 -11.83
N VAL A 80 -1.55 19.91 -12.95
CA VAL A 80 -1.81 19.36 -14.28
C VAL A 80 -0.48 18.99 -14.91
N VAL A 81 -0.37 17.75 -15.38
CA VAL A 81 0.82 17.22 -16.04
C VAL A 81 0.42 16.73 -17.42
N GLU A 82 1.07 17.26 -18.43
CA GLU A 82 0.85 16.94 -19.84
C GLU A 82 2.05 16.21 -20.45
N GLY A 83 1.86 15.64 -21.63
CA GLY A 83 2.93 14.92 -22.35
C GLY A 83 3.32 13.60 -21.69
N LEU A 84 2.41 13.01 -20.94
CA LEU A 84 2.61 11.68 -20.37
C LEU A 84 2.41 10.60 -21.43
N PRO A 85 3.04 9.41 -21.28
CA PRO A 85 2.83 8.30 -22.19
C PRO A 85 1.35 7.94 -22.29
N VAL A 86 0.82 7.90 -23.51
CA VAL A 86 -0.54 7.37 -23.72
C VAL A 86 -0.55 5.90 -23.36
N ALA A 87 -1.41 5.51 -22.44
CA ALA A 87 -1.50 4.14 -21.94
C ALA A 87 -2.97 3.69 -21.81
N GLU A 88 -3.22 2.49 -22.29
CA GLU A 88 -4.47 1.76 -22.13
C GLU A 88 -4.13 0.34 -21.61
N PRO A 89 -4.63 -0.06 -20.45
CA PRO A 89 -5.51 0.66 -19.52
C PRO A 89 -4.81 1.87 -18.86
N PRO A 90 -5.59 2.79 -18.21
CA PRO A 90 -5.02 3.91 -17.46
C PRO A 90 -3.96 3.45 -16.46
N PRO A 91 -2.82 4.15 -16.36
CA PRO A 91 -1.78 3.78 -15.40
C PRO A 91 -2.25 3.99 -13.95
N ALA A 92 -1.75 3.16 -13.06
CA ALA A 92 -1.95 3.34 -11.63
C ALA A 92 -1.07 4.47 -11.10
N LEU A 93 -1.61 5.29 -10.20
CA LEU A 93 -0.91 6.40 -9.58
C LEU A 93 -0.25 5.96 -8.28
N SER A 94 1.07 5.87 -8.26
CA SER A 94 1.88 5.60 -7.07
C SER A 94 2.15 6.91 -6.33
N LEU A 95 1.75 6.98 -5.05
CA LEU A 95 1.81 8.19 -4.23
C LEU A 95 2.65 7.98 -2.97
N PHE A 96 3.22 9.07 -2.44
CA PHE A 96 4.05 9.07 -1.23
C PHE A 96 5.18 8.05 -1.25
N ARG A 97 5.73 7.78 -2.43
CA ARG A 97 6.85 6.87 -2.65
C ARG A 97 7.99 7.17 -1.68
N GLN A 98 8.73 6.12 -1.28
CA GLN A 98 9.83 6.21 -0.30
C GLN A 98 9.39 6.80 1.05
N PHE A 99 8.10 6.71 1.38
CA PHE A 99 7.56 7.37 2.57
C PHE A 99 7.92 8.87 2.63
N SER A 100 7.72 9.58 1.50
CA SER A 100 8.21 10.94 1.29
C SER A 100 7.69 11.98 2.29
N ALA A 101 6.60 11.69 3.03
CA ALA A 101 6.11 12.52 4.13
C ALA A 101 5.36 11.67 5.18
N PRO A 102 5.47 12.03 6.48
CA PRO A 102 4.76 11.36 7.57
C PRO A 102 3.32 11.88 7.67
N VAL A 103 2.45 11.47 6.75
CA VAL A 103 1.07 11.91 6.64
C VAL A 103 0.12 10.72 6.59
N HIS A 104 -1.14 10.92 6.98
CA HIS A 104 -2.22 10.05 6.53
C HIS A 104 -2.69 10.51 5.17
N TRP A 105 -2.96 9.59 4.27
CA TRP A 105 -3.45 9.97 2.95
C TRP A 105 -4.54 9.04 2.44
N GLN A 106 -5.36 9.56 1.56
CA GLN A 106 -6.44 8.84 0.89
C GLN A 106 -6.46 9.21 -0.59
N ALA A 107 -6.51 8.20 -1.44
CA ALA A 107 -6.80 8.34 -2.86
C ALA A 107 -7.83 7.28 -3.25
N HIS A 108 -8.81 7.68 -4.07
CA HIS A 108 -9.83 6.76 -4.57
C HIS A 108 -9.25 5.95 -5.72
N GLN A 109 -8.55 4.87 -5.39
CA GLN A 109 -8.02 3.92 -6.37
C GLN A 109 -8.87 2.66 -6.40
N GLY A 110 -9.26 2.27 -7.62
CA GLY A 110 -9.95 1.00 -7.85
C GLY A 110 -9.03 -0.21 -7.63
N ASP A 111 -9.64 -1.40 -7.56
CA ASP A 111 -8.87 -2.63 -7.35
C ASP A 111 -7.83 -2.87 -8.46
N ASP A 112 -8.13 -2.51 -9.72
CA ASP A 112 -7.20 -2.68 -10.84
C ASP A 112 -5.93 -1.88 -10.62
N ALA A 113 -6.04 -0.61 -10.20
CA ALA A 113 -4.89 0.22 -9.90
C ALA A 113 -4.10 -0.33 -8.70
N LEU A 114 -4.78 -0.77 -7.63
CA LEU A 114 -4.10 -1.35 -6.47
C LEU A 114 -3.35 -2.65 -6.81
N PHE A 115 -3.94 -3.52 -7.63
CA PHE A 115 -3.23 -4.73 -8.08
C PHE A 115 -2.04 -4.40 -8.99
N THR A 116 -2.16 -3.37 -9.84
CA THR A 116 -1.04 -2.89 -10.67
C THR A 116 0.11 -2.39 -9.79
N LEU A 117 -0.18 -1.55 -8.78
CA LEU A 117 0.83 -1.08 -7.82
C LEU A 117 1.45 -2.24 -7.04
N PHE A 118 0.63 -3.14 -6.50
CA PHE A 118 1.10 -4.27 -5.71
C PHE A 118 2.03 -5.20 -6.49
N ALA A 119 1.75 -5.40 -7.79
CA ALA A 119 2.53 -6.30 -8.63
C ALA A 119 3.76 -5.63 -9.28
N HIS A 120 3.63 -4.37 -9.72
CA HIS A 120 4.56 -3.77 -10.67
C HIS A 120 5.24 -2.48 -10.21
N ASP A 121 4.88 -1.93 -9.04
CA ASP A 121 5.57 -0.75 -8.53
C ASP A 121 7.00 -1.10 -8.14
N ASP A 122 7.95 -0.25 -8.48
CA ASP A 122 9.37 -0.39 -8.12
C ASP A 122 9.70 0.23 -6.75
N ASP A 123 8.72 0.88 -6.09
CA ASP A 123 8.85 1.38 -4.74
C ASP A 123 8.27 0.41 -3.71
N ALA A 124 9.09 -0.07 -2.79
CA ALA A 124 8.70 -1.07 -1.80
C ALA A 124 7.61 -0.56 -0.84
N PHE A 125 7.61 0.74 -0.49
CA PHE A 125 6.58 1.31 0.37
C PHE A 125 5.24 1.39 -0.35
N ALA A 126 5.21 1.87 -1.60
CA ALA A 126 3.99 1.97 -2.40
C ALA A 126 3.39 0.58 -2.69
N ARG A 127 4.22 -0.42 -2.99
CA ARG A 127 3.77 -1.83 -3.12
C ARG A 127 3.13 -2.33 -1.84
N TRP A 128 3.79 -2.12 -0.71
CA TRP A 128 3.26 -2.52 0.60
C TRP A 128 1.93 -1.82 0.90
N ASP A 129 1.84 -0.51 0.70
CA ASP A 129 0.61 0.23 0.97
C ASP A 129 -0.57 -0.23 0.09
N ALA A 130 -0.34 -0.46 -1.21
CA ALA A 130 -1.34 -1.04 -2.10
C ALA A 130 -1.80 -2.43 -1.62
N GLY A 131 -0.85 -3.27 -1.19
CA GLY A 131 -1.13 -4.56 -0.59
C GLY A 131 -1.97 -4.44 0.68
N GLN A 132 -1.62 -3.50 1.59
CA GLN A 132 -2.40 -3.25 2.81
C GLN A 132 -3.83 -2.81 2.51
N GLN A 133 -4.04 -1.97 1.49
CA GLN A 133 -5.38 -1.58 1.07
C GLN A 133 -6.20 -2.77 0.56
N LEU A 134 -5.60 -3.66 -0.23
CA LEU A 134 -6.25 -4.89 -0.70
C LEU A 134 -6.57 -5.85 0.46
N TRP A 135 -5.63 -6.03 1.42
CA TRP A 135 -5.85 -6.85 2.61
C TRP A 135 -6.99 -6.31 3.48
N ARG A 136 -7.06 -4.99 3.70
CA ARG A 136 -8.17 -4.35 4.45
C ARG A 136 -9.51 -4.66 3.79
N ARG A 137 -9.62 -4.49 2.48
CA ARG A 137 -10.86 -4.78 1.73
C ARG A 137 -11.30 -6.24 1.91
N LEU A 138 -10.38 -7.19 1.73
CA LEU A 138 -10.66 -8.62 1.88
C LEU A 138 -11.08 -8.99 3.30
N LEU A 139 -10.35 -8.52 4.31
CA LEU A 139 -10.61 -8.86 5.71
C LEU A 139 -11.91 -8.23 6.21
N LEU A 140 -12.16 -6.97 5.90
CA LEU A 140 -13.40 -6.28 6.29
C LEU A 140 -14.63 -6.89 5.59
N ALA A 141 -14.53 -7.18 4.28
CA ALA A 141 -15.62 -7.84 3.57
C ALA A 141 -15.96 -9.22 4.17
N ARG A 142 -14.95 -10.02 4.49
CA ARG A 142 -15.16 -11.32 5.16
C ARG A 142 -15.74 -11.15 6.57
N ALA A 143 -15.24 -10.20 7.37
CA ALA A 143 -15.75 -9.95 8.72
C ALA A 143 -17.23 -9.54 8.71
N ASN A 144 -17.63 -8.77 7.70
CA ASN A 144 -19.00 -8.32 7.50
C ASN A 144 -19.91 -9.37 6.83
N GLY A 145 -19.40 -10.55 6.51
CA GLY A 145 -20.17 -11.62 5.84
C GLY A 145 -20.45 -11.37 4.36
N SER A 146 -19.83 -10.36 3.75
CA SER A 146 -20.02 -9.99 2.33
C SER A 146 -18.90 -10.47 1.41
N GLY A 147 -18.14 -11.49 1.81
CA GLY A 147 -16.88 -11.92 1.18
C GLY A 147 -16.87 -11.79 -0.35
N ASP A 148 -15.76 -11.25 -0.89
CA ASP A 148 -15.56 -11.03 -2.33
C ASP A 148 -14.66 -12.13 -2.92
N ALA A 149 -15.29 -13.17 -3.47
CA ALA A 149 -14.60 -14.29 -4.08
C ALA A 149 -13.81 -13.89 -5.35
N ALA A 150 -14.20 -12.82 -6.04
CA ALA A 150 -13.46 -12.34 -7.21
C ALA A 150 -12.16 -11.65 -6.77
N LEU A 151 -12.23 -10.79 -5.78
CA LEU A 151 -11.08 -10.14 -5.19
C LEU A 151 -10.09 -11.15 -4.58
N GLU A 152 -10.61 -12.19 -3.90
CA GLU A 152 -9.78 -13.28 -3.36
C GLU A 152 -9.02 -14.04 -4.45
N ARG A 153 -9.69 -14.41 -5.55
CA ARG A 153 -9.03 -15.07 -6.69
C ARG A 153 -7.94 -14.19 -7.31
N ARG A 154 -8.21 -12.89 -7.45
CA ARG A 154 -7.21 -11.94 -7.94
C ARG A 154 -6.01 -11.86 -7.00
N MET A 155 -6.25 -11.86 -5.70
CA MET A 155 -5.17 -11.88 -4.71
C MET A 155 -4.34 -13.17 -4.81
N VAL A 156 -4.97 -14.34 -4.95
CA VAL A 156 -4.24 -15.60 -5.18
C VAL A 156 -3.36 -15.51 -6.43
N THR A 157 -3.88 -14.93 -7.52
CA THR A 157 -3.10 -14.75 -8.75
C THR A 157 -1.90 -13.82 -8.52
N ALA A 158 -2.10 -12.65 -7.90
CA ALA A 158 -1.04 -11.71 -7.61
C ALA A 158 0.05 -12.31 -6.69
N LEU A 159 -0.38 -13.02 -5.65
CA LEU A 159 0.54 -13.73 -4.74
C LEU A 159 1.28 -14.88 -5.43
N SER A 160 0.64 -15.55 -6.38
CA SER A 160 1.32 -16.60 -7.17
C SER A 160 2.47 -16.04 -8.00
N VAL A 161 2.33 -14.83 -8.55
CA VAL A 161 3.40 -14.11 -9.24
C VAL A 161 4.51 -13.72 -8.26
N LEU A 162 4.16 -13.09 -7.14
CA LEU A 162 5.14 -12.69 -6.12
C LEU A 162 5.94 -13.86 -5.53
N LEU A 163 5.27 -14.99 -5.29
CA LEU A 163 5.88 -16.20 -4.80
C LEU A 163 6.57 -17.02 -5.92
N GLY A 164 6.35 -16.67 -7.18
CA GLY A 164 6.89 -17.34 -8.36
C GLY A 164 8.42 -17.23 -8.48
N PRO A 165 9.06 -17.98 -9.41
CA PRO A 165 10.51 -17.97 -9.59
C PRO A 165 11.06 -16.59 -9.97
N ASP A 166 10.30 -15.83 -10.76
CA ASP A 166 10.66 -14.50 -11.22
C ASP A 166 10.01 -13.39 -10.36
N GLY A 167 9.45 -13.77 -9.19
CA GLY A 167 8.79 -12.86 -8.25
C GLY A 167 9.78 -12.16 -7.31
N GLU A 168 9.28 -11.74 -6.14
CA GLU A 168 10.10 -11.06 -5.14
C GLU A 168 11.18 -11.99 -4.58
N SER A 169 12.42 -11.57 -4.66
CA SER A 169 13.57 -12.35 -4.23
C SER A 169 14.01 -12.06 -2.80
N ASP A 170 13.74 -10.86 -2.27
CA ASP A 170 14.09 -10.51 -0.89
C ASP A 170 13.07 -11.09 0.10
N PRO A 171 13.49 -12.00 1.00
CA PRO A 171 12.58 -12.62 1.97
C PRO A 171 11.94 -11.62 2.92
N ALA A 172 12.61 -10.52 3.28
CA ALA A 172 12.08 -9.52 4.19
C ALA A 172 10.98 -8.68 3.50
N VAL A 173 11.20 -8.29 2.25
CA VAL A 173 10.20 -7.60 1.43
C VAL A 173 8.99 -8.51 1.21
N LEU A 174 9.23 -9.77 0.84
CA LEU A 174 8.15 -10.74 0.64
C LEU A 174 7.32 -10.95 1.92
N ALA A 175 7.97 -11.11 3.09
CA ALA A 175 7.28 -11.22 4.37
C ALA A 175 6.42 -9.98 4.66
N THR A 176 6.90 -8.79 4.32
CA THR A 176 6.18 -7.54 4.51
C THR A 176 4.94 -7.44 3.61
N LEU A 177 5.07 -7.82 2.33
CA LEU A 177 3.97 -7.80 1.36
C LEU A 177 2.87 -8.82 1.68
N LEU A 178 3.25 -9.99 2.22
CA LEU A 178 2.32 -11.05 2.64
C LEU A 178 1.65 -10.74 4.00
N GLY A 179 2.17 -9.80 4.78
CA GLY A 179 1.68 -9.47 6.13
C GLY A 179 0.31 -8.79 6.10
N PHE A 180 -0.61 -9.26 6.94
CA PHE A 180 -1.92 -8.63 7.12
C PHE A 180 -1.82 -7.35 7.95
N PRO A 181 -2.76 -6.39 7.77
CA PRO A 181 -2.91 -5.24 8.66
C PRO A 181 -3.08 -5.64 10.13
N GLY A 182 -2.67 -4.77 11.04
CA GLY A 182 -2.83 -4.97 12.47
C GLY A 182 -4.31 -4.99 12.89
N ALA A 183 -4.64 -5.76 13.93
CA ALA A 183 -6.03 -5.87 14.42
C ALA A 183 -6.60 -4.51 14.81
N ALA A 184 -5.84 -3.69 15.56
CA ALA A 184 -6.28 -2.36 15.98
C ALA A 184 -6.57 -1.41 14.80
N GLU A 185 -5.84 -1.54 13.71
CA GLU A 185 -6.09 -0.78 12.48
C GLU A 185 -7.42 -1.19 11.85
N LEU A 186 -7.68 -2.50 11.73
CA LEU A 186 -8.92 -3.02 11.15
C LEU A 186 -10.14 -2.69 12.02
N GLU A 187 -10.01 -2.74 13.34
CA GLU A 187 -11.04 -2.34 14.29
C GLU A 187 -11.40 -0.85 14.12
N GLY A 188 -10.41 0.02 13.94
CA GLY A 188 -10.60 1.44 13.71
C GLY A 188 -11.29 1.80 12.39
N LEU A 189 -11.35 0.86 11.44
CA LEU A 189 -12.03 1.03 10.15
C LEU A 189 -13.50 0.56 10.17
N GLN A 190 -13.95 -0.13 11.22
CA GLN A 190 -15.33 -0.56 11.38
C GLN A 190 -16.15 0.53 12.10
N ALA A 191 -17.40 0.73 11.67
CA ALA A 191 -18.32 1.64 12.36
C ALA A 191 -18.62 1.16 13.79
N GLU A 192 -18.68 -0.14 13.97
CA GLU A 192 -18.78 -0.84 15.25
C GLU A 192 -17.77 -1.99 15.23
N ALA A 193 -16.78 -1.94 16.12
CA ALA A 193 -15.70 -2.91 16.14
C ALA A 193 -16.20 -4.32 16.53
N ASP A 194 -15.86 -5.32 15.72
CA ASP A 194 -16.12 -6.75 15.99
C ASP A 194 -14.79 -7.55 15.91
N PRO A 195 -13.95 -7.50 16.94
CA PRO A 195 -12.68 -8.23 16.97
C PRO A 195 -12.83 -9.74 16.74
N PRO A 196 -13.84 -10.44 17.29
CA PRO A 196 -14.08 -11.86 16.98
C PRO A 196 -14.35 -12.14 15.51
N ALA A 197 -15.11 -11.29 14.80
CA ALA A 197 -15.37 -11.46 13.37
C ALA A 197 -14.09 -11.22 12.54
N LEU A 198 -13.32 -10.18 12.87
CA LEU A 198 -12.03 -9.89 12.24
C LEU A 198 -11.04 -11.06 12.42
N TYR A 199 -10.94 -11.61 13.62
CA TYR A 199 -10.08 -12.77 13.89
C TYR A 199 -10.50 -13.99 13.04
N ARG A 200 -11.80 -14.33 13.03
CA ARG A 200 -12.33 -15.43 12.19
C ARG A 200 -12.05 -15.19 10.70
N ALA A 201 -12.25 -13.96 10.22
CA ALA A 201 -11.97 -13.58 8.85
C ALA A 201 -10.49 -13.78 8.50
N ALA A 202 -9.57 -13.33 9.37
CA ALA A 202 -8.14 -13.47 9.17
C ALA A 202 -7.71 -14.95 9.17
N CYS A 203 -8.20 -15.77 10.10
CA CYS A 203 -7.91 -17.21 10.12
C CYS A 203 -8.43 -17.92 8.86
N ALA A 204 -9.65 -17.63 8.46
CA ALA A 204 -10.25 -18.24 7.28
C ALA A 204 -9.53 -17.82 5.99
N LEU A 205 -9.12 -16.55 5.87
CA LEU A 205 -8.38 -16.06 4.71
C LEU A 205 -6.98 -16.70 4.64
N ARG A 206 -6.25 -16.76 5.77
CA ARG A 206 -4.95 -17.46 5.83
C ARG A 206 -5.06 -18.92 5.38
N SER A 207 -6.03 -19.65 5.92
CA SER A 207 -6.25 -21.05 5.55
C SER A 207 -6.57 -21.23 4.05
N ALA A 208 -7.40 -20.35 3.50
CA ALA A 208 -7.75 -20.40 2.08
C ALA A 208 -6.54 -20.11 1.18
N LEU A 209 -5.76 -19.06 1.51
CA LEU A 209 -4.55 -18.69 0.78
C LEU A 209 -3.45 -19.74 0.96
N GLY A 210 -3.23 -20.24 2.18
CA GLY A 210 -2.28 -21.30 2.47
C GLY A 210 -2.56 -22.56 1.66
N THR A 211 -3.84 -22.94 1.53
CA THR A 211 -4.25 -24.08 0.70
C THR A 211 -4.01 -23.82 -0.78
N ALA A 212 -4.44 -22.65 -1.28
CA ALA A 212 -4.31 -22.32 -2.69
C ALA A 212 -2.86 -22.14 -3.16
N LEU A 213 -1.98 -21.66 -2.28
CA LEU A 213 -0.59 -21.33 -2.58
C LEU A 213 0.41 -22.35 -2.02
N ALA A 214 -0.04 -23.47 -1.42
CA ALA A 214 0.79 -24.44 -0.73
C ALA A 214 2.09 -24.84 -1.49
N PRO A 215 2.06 -25.19 -2.79
CA PRO A 215 3.28 -25.56 -3.50
C PRO A 215 4.33 -24.44 -3.58
N LEU A 216 3.86 -23.18 -3.75
CA LEU A 216 4.73 -22.02 -3.83
C LEU A 216 5.32 -21.66 -2.47
N LEU A 217 4.51 -21.73 -1.42
CA LEU A 217 4.93 -21.49 -0.04
C LEU A 217 5.98 -22.53 0.41
N GLN A 218 5.75 -23.81 0.09
CA GLN A 218 6.72 -24.89 0.38
C GLN A 218 8.05 -24.66 -0.34
N ARG A 219 8.01 -24.25 -1.62
CA ARG A 219 9.21 -23.91 -2.35
C ARG A 219 9.98 -22.77 -1.68
N ARG A 220 9.28 -21.67 -1.32
CA ARG A 220 9.92 -20.54 -0.64
C ARG A 220 10.53 -20.92 0.71
N LEU A 221 9.87 -21.78 1.50
CA LEU A 221 10.45 -22.33 2.73
C LEU A 221 11.76 -23.10 2.47
N ALA A 222 11.81 -23.90 1.41
CA ALA A 222 13.04 -24.63 1.04
C ALA A 222 14.18 -23.69 0.61
N GLU A 223 13.86 -22.65 -0.16
CA GLU A 223 14.82 -21.63 -0.62
C GLU A 223 15.46 -20.85 0.55
N VAL A 224 14.68 -20.49 1.58
CA VAL A 224 15.17 -19.69 2.72
C VAL A 224 15.77 -20.54 3.85
N ALA A 225 15.69 -21.86 3.80
CA ALA A 225 16.10 -22.77 4.88
C ALA A 225 17.55 -22.56 5.31
N SER A 226 18.47 -22.34 4.38
CA SER A 226 19.91 -22.13 4.67
C SER A 226 20.18 -20.80 5.40
N GLY A 227 19.32 -19.81 5.24
CA GLY A 227 19.44 -18.50 5.89
C GLY A 227 19.00 -18.48 7.35
N LEU A 228 18.19 -19.47 7.78
CA LEU A 228 17.62 -19.49 9.14
C LEU A 228 18.67 -19.58 10.25
N ALA A 229 19.79 -20.26 9.98
CA ALA A 229 20.88 -20.43 10.95
C ALA A 229 21.84 -19.24 11.03
N ARG A 230 21.71 -18.24 10.14
CA ARG A 230 22.58 -17.06 10.16
C ARG A 230 22.37 -16.24 11.42
N PRO A 231 23.45 -15.66 12.00
CA PRO A 231 23.32 -14.81 13.19
C PRO A 231 22.51 -13.52 12.89
N TRP A 232 21.97 -12.91 13.94
CA TRP A 232 21.34 -11.60 13.82
C TRP A 232 22.41 -10.52 13.53
N PRO A 233 22.15 -9.54 12.63
CA PRO A 233 20.91 -9.30 11.86
C PRO A 233 20.77 -10.14 10.60
N GLU A 234 21.78 -10.87 10.18
CA GLU A 234 21.73 -11.75 9.02
C GLU A 234 20.63 -12.80 9.19
N GLY A 235 20.01 -13.22 8.10
CA GLY A 235 18.93 -14.20 8.12
C GLY A 235 17.63 -13.72 8.77
N GLN A 236 17.47 -12.43 9.08
CA GLN A 236 16.25 -11.89 9.67
C GLN A 236 15.05 -12.02 8.72
N GLY A 237 15.23 -11.70 7.45
CA GLY A 237 14.19 -11.81 6.42
C GLY A 237 13.69 -13.23 6.25
N GLU A 238 14.62 -14.20 6.19
CA GLU A 238 14.32 -15.63 6.08
C GLU A 238 13.51 -16.14 7.28
N ARG A 239 13.86 -15.71 8.49
CA ARG A 239 13.09 -16.04 9.72
C ARG A 239 11.71 -15.40 9.72
N GLN A 240 11.59 -14.15 9.30
CA GLN A 240 10.30 -13.44 9.20
C GLN A 240 9.39 -14.12 8.19
N LEU A 241 9.90 -14.41 6.99
CA LEU A 241 9.14 -15.10 5.96
C LEU A 241 8.69 -16.50 6.40
N THR A 242 9.60 -17.26 7.02
CA THR A 242 9.28 -18.59 7.55
C THR A 242 8.18 -18.54 8.59
N ALA A 243 8.27 -17.63 9.58
CA ALA A 243 7.26 -17.47 10.62
C ALA A 243 5.90 -17.08 10.04
N LEU A 244 5.90 -16.19 9.03
CA LEU A 244 4.68 -15.78 8.36
C LEU A 244 4.04 -16.95 7.60
N ILE A 245 4.79 -17.67 6.78
CA ILE A 245 4.27 -18.81 6.00
C ILE A 245 3.68 -19.89 6.93
N TRP A 246 4.30 -20.14 8.07
CA TRP A 246 3.78 -21.11 9.04
C TRP A 246 2.50 -20.64 9.74
N SER A 247 2.19 -19.36 9.68
CA SER A 247 0.93 -18.81 10.20
C SER A 247 -0.25 -18.98 9.21
N TRP A 248 0.02 -19.41 7.98
CA TRP A 248 -0.94 -19.62 6.89
C TRP A 248 -1.27 -21.11 6.75
#